data_db2bdd27a137ea7834dffdec8e9dbb90
#
_entry.id   db2bdd27a137ea7834dffdec8e9dbb90
#
_cell.length_a   1.000
_cell.length_b   1.000
_cell.length_c   1.000
_cell.angle_alpha   90.00
_cell.angle_beta   90.00
_cell.angle_gamma   90.00
#
_symmetry.space_group_name_H-M   'P 1'
#
loop_
_entity.id
_entity.type
_entity.pdbx_description
1 polymer ?
#
loop_
_entity_poly.entity_id
_entity_poly.type
_entity_poly.pdbx_seq_one_letter_code
_entity_poly.pdbx_strand_id
1 'polypeptide(L)'
;TAYEIRNCDWSSDVCSSDLGSIRQDVNVSIKDGNVVIEVKGVQQLDQLEKVVEYEAKRQHGLLKISKKLQEIDWTHSDNDRKDVTELFKKCKSKIIQNAIKKNQKIVGISFRNMSGMFGYSPYEGIRLGKEVAELVRFFGIGGVFHSDELPNYGVENSDIDDLKKTLDINDGDGFLILAAPEEKIGVVIDQIILRIEYIRNEGIPIDTRLATQSGETKFLRPRPGAARMYPETDIPPIIISKTELDDAVNNIPKSWDDSIKDLQTKYQLNLQLSEQLFDSNYFELFEKITEKTKVNPTFVASVLCSTITNLERNGLDSKLLKNEEITKTFQFLEEEKIAKESVEIIFENIMNGKSHTIEEAMNNTSIETIDESKLESICKEIVE
;
A
#
# COMPACT_ATOMS: atom_id res chain seq x y z
N THR A 1 2.35 15.15 -1.30
CA THR A 1 1.51 14.17 -0.58
C THR A 1 0.51 13.59 -1.57
N ALA A 2 -0.10 12.43 -1.30
CA ALA A 2 -1.01 11.73 -2.23
C ALA A 2 -2.24 12.58 -2.62
N TYR A 3 -2.59 13.57 -1.82
CA TYR A 3 -3.70 14.48 -2.08
C TYR A 3 -3.36 15.56 -3.13
N GLU A 4 -2.13 16.05 -3.13
CA GLU A 4 -1.67 17.00 -4.16
C GLU A 4 -1.46 16.32 -5.52
N ILE A 5 -1.13 15.04 -5.52
CA ILE A 5 -1.02 14.24 -6.74
C ILE A 5 -2.39 14.01 -7.39
N ARG A 6 -3.48 13.91 -6.60
CA ARG A 6 -4.86 13.83 -7.12
C ARG A 6 -5.35 15.14 -7.78
N ASN A 7 -4.77 16.26 -7.42
CA ASN A 7 -5.07 17.56 -8.02
C ASN A 7 -4.11 17.95 -9.16
N CYS A 8 -3.14 17.14 -9.50
CA CYS A 8 -2.42 17.25 -10.75
C CYS A 8 -3.41 16.94 -11.87
N ASP A 9 -3.60 17.92 -12.71
CA ASP A 9 -4.53 17.95 -13.81
C ASP A 9 -4.54 16.65 -14.64
N TRP A 10 -5.50 15.78 -14.35
CA TRP A 10 -5.74 14.52 -15.07
C TRP A 10 -6.34 14.77 -16.46
N SER A 11 -6.50 16.04 -16.85
CA SER A 11 -7.03 16.45 -18.15
C SER A 11 -6.00 16.43 -19.27
N SER A 12 -4.72 16.26 -18.96
CA SER A 12 -3.69 16.04 -19.97
C SER A 12 -3.57 14.54 -20.28
N ASP A 13 -3.60 14.14 -21.52
CA ASP A 13 -3.44 12.77 -22.02
C ASP A 13 -2.11 12.10 -21.60
N VAL A 14 -1.22 12.82 -20.94
CA VAL A 14 0.07 12.35 -20.44
C VAL A 14 0.22 12.75 -18.97
N CYS A 15 -0.03 11.81 -18.07
CA CYS A 15 0.28 11.99 -16.65
C CYS A 15 1.80 11.90 -16.43
N SER A 16 2.34 12.70 -15.49
CA SER A 16 3.76 12.64 -15.12
C SER A 16 4.20 11.26 -14.60
N SER A 17 3.26 10.41 -14.12
CA SER A 17 3.51 9.02 -13.76
C SER A 17 3.85 8.16 -14.98
N ASP A 18 3.27 8.44 -16.15
CA ASP A 18 3.52 7.70 -17.40
C ASP A 18 4.92 7.96 -17.93
N LEU A 19 5.48 9.11 -17.59
CA LEU A 19 6.87 9.47 -17.90
C LEU A 19 7.89 8.90 -16.90
N GLY A 20 7.45 8.12 -15.91
CA GLY A 20 8.32 7.58 -14.84
C GLY A 20 8.93 8.65 -13.93
N SER A 21 8.38 9.87 -13.93
CA SER A 21 8.85 10.99 -13.11
C SER A 21 8.35 10.94 -11.68
N ILE A 22 7.25 10.21 -11.42
CA ILE A 22 6.72 9.98 -10.08
C ILE A 22 7.26 8.68 -9.53
N ARG A 23 7.81 8.72 -8.31
CA ARG A 23 8.24 7.55 -7.55
C ARG A 23 7.41 7.45 -6.27
N GLN A 24 6.94 6.24 -6.01
CA GLN A 24 6.24 5.94 -4.77
C GLN A 24 7.15 5.13 -3.86
N ASP A 25 7.21 5.52 -2.59
CA ASP A 25 7.82 4.74 -1.51
C ASP A 25 6.69 4.03 -0.77
N VAL A 26 6.72 2.70 -0.79
CA VAL A 26 5.67 1.85 -0.23
C VAL A 26 6.18 1.25 1.07
N ASN A 27 5.43 1.41 2.14
CA ASN A 27 5.71 0.76 3.42
C ASN A 27 4.83 -0.48 3.58
N VAL A 28 5.46 -1.65 3.71
CA VAL A 28 4.76 -2.93 3.85
C VAL A 28 5.06 -3.52 5.22
N SER A 29 4.01 -3.89 5.94
CA SER A 29 4.07 -4.57 7.23
C SER A 29 3.02 -5.67 7.28
N ILE A 30 3.34 -6.80 7.91
CA ILE A 30 2.39 -7.87 8.20
C ILE A 30 2.08 -7.90 9.70
N LYS A 31 0.92 -8.40 10.06
CA LYS A 31 0.41 -8.39 11.45
C LYS A 31 1.39 -8.99 12.47
N ASP A 32 2.07 -10.07 12.09
CA ASP A 32 2.97 -10.80 13.00
C ASP A 32 4.45 -10.42 12.80
N GLY A 33 4.74 -9.42 11.95
CA GLY A 33 6.09 -9.09 11.52
C GLY A 33 6.84 -8.12 12.43
N ASN A 34 6.12 -7.31 13.21
CA ASN A 34 6.65 -6.26 14.10
C ASN A 34 7.63 -5.27 13.45
N VAL A 35 7.71 -5.27 12.13
CA VAL A 35 8.61 -4.40 11.34
C VAL A 35 7.86 -3.80 10.15
N VAL A 36 8.36 -2.66 9.68
CA VAL A 36 7.90 -2.01 8.46
C VAL A 36 9.06 -1.99 7.47
N ILE A 37 8.83 -2.56 6.29
CA ILE A 37 9.80 -2.57 5.19
C ILE A 37 9.46 -1.48 4.20
N GLU A 38 10.40 -0.57 3.97
CA GLU A 38 10.30 0.47 2.97
C GLU A 38 10.70 -0.08 1.60
N VAL A 39 9.80 -0.05 0.63
CA VAL A 39 10.06 -0.43 -0.77
C VAL A 39 10.07 0.82 -1.63
N LYS A 40 11.22 1.11 -2.24
CA LYS A 40 11.44 2.26 -3.12
C LYS A 40 11.28 1.90 -4.58
N GLY A 41 11.01 2.92 -5.41
CA GLY A 41 11.10 2.80 -6.86
C GLY A 41 9.89 2.18 -7.53
N VAL A 42 8.72 2.19 -6.90
CA VAL A 42 7.45 1.86 -7.56
C VAL A 42 7.06 3.05 -8.44
N GLN A 43 6.99 2.84 -9.74
CA GLN A 43 6.72 3.90 -10.72
C GLN A 43 5.33 3.79 -11.35
N GLN A 44 4.75 2.59 -11.37
CA GLN A 44 3.48 2.30 -12.03
C GLN A 44 2.46 1.77 -11.01
N LEU A 45 1.21 2.19 -11.15
CA LEU A 45 0.13 1.79 -10.22
C LEU A 45 -0.18 0.29 -10.29
N ASP A 46 -0.10 -0.30 -11.48
CA ASP A 46 -0.31 -1.74 -11.70
C ASP A 46 0.79 -2.61 -11.08
N GLN A 47 1.96 -2.02 -10.81
CA GLN A 47 3.07 -2.67 -10.12
C GLN A 47 2.85 -2.74 -8.60
N LEU A 48 2.06 -1.79 -8.05
CA LEU A 48 1.88 -1.63 -6.61
C LEU A 48 1.34 -2.90 -5.94
N GLU A 49 0.29 -3.48 -6.50
CA GLU A 49 -0.32 -4.71 -5.98
C GLU A 49 0.69 -5.86 -5.92
N LYS A 50 1.43 -6.09 -7.01
CA LYS A 50 2.44 -7.16 -7.10
C LYS A 50 3.56 -6.98 -6.08
N VAL A 51 4.02 -5.73 -5.91
CA VAL A 51 5.08 -5.38 -4.94
C VAL A 51 4.63 -5.63 -3.51
N VAL A 52 3.42 -5.20 -3.16
CA VAL A 52 2.86 -5.41 -1.82
C VAL A 52 2.66 -6.91 -1.55
N GLU A 53 2.08 -7.63 -2.49
CA GLU A 53 1.86 -9.07 -2.38
C GLU A 53 3.19 -9.84 -2.22
N TYR A 54 4.17 -9.54 -3.06
CA TYR A 54 5.49 -10.18 -2.98
C TYR A 54 6.18 -9.90 -1.65
N GLU A 55 6.21 -8.63 -1.21
CA GLU A 55 6.87 -8.26 0.03
C GLU A 55 6.17 -8.86 1.26
N ALA A 56 4.83 -8.90 1.28
CA ALA A 56 4.08 -9.57 2.33
C ALA A 56 4.39 -11.08 2.37
N LYS A 57 4.42 -11.76 1.22
CA LYS A 57 4.83 -13.17 1.11
C LYS A 57 6.28 -13.38 1.58
N ARG A 58 7.18 -12.44 1.23
CA ARG A 58 8.58 -12.50 1.68
C ARG A 58 8.66 -12.42 3.22
N GLN A 59 7.97 -11.48 3.83
CA GLN A 59 7.97 -11.33 5.28
C GLN A 59 7.42 -12.59 5.97
N HIS A 60 6.29 -13.13 5.53
CA HIS A 60 5.76 -14.40 6.02
C HIS A 60 6.73 -15.57 5.80
N GLY A 61 7.40 -15.60 4.66
CA GLY A 61 8.41 -16.61 4.35
C GLY A 61 9.60 -16.56 5.29
N LEU A 62 10.10 -15.36 5.59
CA LEU A 62 11.20 -15.17 6.54
C LEU A 62 10.82 -15.60 7.95
N LEU A 63 9.59 -15.35 8.42
CA LEU A 63 9.13 -15.86 9.72
C LEU A 63 9.09 -17.40 9.75
N LYS A 64 8.74 -18.06 8.65
CA LYS A 64 8.80 -19.54 8.56
C LYS A 64 10.26 -20.05 8.56
N ILE A 65 11.15 -19.34 7.84
CA ILE A 65 12.59 -19.65 7.84
C ILE A 65 13.16 -19.45 9.24
N SER A 66 12.82 -18.36 9.93
CA SER A 66 13.23 -18.08 11.31
C SER A 66 12.85 -19.20 12.26
N LYS A 67 11.58 -19.64 12.25
CA LYS A 67 11.12 -20.77 13.07
C LYS A 67 11.95 -22.04 12.84
N LYS A 68 12.22 -22.35 11.57
CA LYS A 68 13.03 -23.51 11.21
C LYS A 68 14.49 -23.39 11.65
N LEU A 69 15.07 -22.18 11.56
CA LEU A 69 16.42 -21.89 12.08
C LEU A 69 16.52 -21.99 13.61
N GLN A 70 15.43 -21.71 14.33
CA GLN A 70 15.36 -21.85 15.78
C GLN A 70 15.29 -23.32 16.24
N GLU A 71 14.75 -24.21 15.39
CA GLU A 71 14.64 -25.64 15.65
C GLU A 71 15.98 -26.40 15.50
N ILE A 72 16.94 -25.79 14.79
CA ILE A 72 18.26 -26.41 14.54
C ILE A 72 19.34 -25.74 15.39
N ASP A 73 20.25 -26.55 15.92
CA ASP A 73 21.43 -26.06 16.62
C ASP A 73 22.57 -25.82 15.62
N TRP A 74 22.41 -24.78 14.81
CA TRP A 74 23.45 -24.39 13.87
C TRP A 74 24.51 -23.54 14.54
N THR A 75 25.74 -23.75 14.17
CA THR A 75 26.90 -23.00 14.68
C THR A 75 27.83 -22.63 13.55
N HIS A 76 28.60 -21.60 13.79
CA HIS A 76 29.65 -21.13 12.89
C HIS A 76 30.83 -20.63 13.75
N SER A 77 32.04 -20.89 13.26
CA SER A 77 33.28 -20.39 13.85
C SER A 77 34.22 -19.85 12.77
N ASP A 78 35.24 -19.09 13.17
CA ASP A 78 36.24 -18.59 12.23
C ASP A 78 37.01 -19.70 11.48
N ASN A 79 37.07 -20.91 12.08
CA ASN A 79 37.69 -22.07 11.48
C ASN A 79 36.86 -22.71 10.35
N ASP A 80 35.57 -22.35 10.26
CA ASP A 80 34.65 -22.89 9.26
C ASP A 80 34.79 -22.20 7.90
N ARG A 81 35.72 -21.24 7.73
CA ARG A 81 36.03 -20.56 6.49
C ARG A 81 37.44 -20.89 6.01
N LYS A 82 37.59 -21.25 4.73
CA LYS A 82 38.89 -21.52 4.12
C LYS A 82 38.98 -20.97 2.71
N ASP A 83 40.20 -20.51 2.33
CA ASP A 83 40.53 -20.21 0.93
C ASP A 83 40.60 -21.53 0.15
N VAL A 84 39.72 -21.70 -0.82
CA VAL A 84 39.60 -22.88 -1.69
C VAL A 84 39.89 -22.54 -3.14
N THR A 85 40.56 -21.42 -3.41
CA THR A 85 40.85 -20.92 -4.75
C THR A 85 41.61 -21.97 -5.58
N GLU A 86 42.59 -22.65 -4.99
CA GLU A 86 43.38 -23.66 -5.69
C GLU A 86 42.53 -24.87 -6.13
N LEU A 87 41.57 -25.26 -5.32
CA LEU A 87 40.66 -26.37 -5.60
C LEU A 87 39.79 -26.08 -6.85
N PHE A 88 39.33 -24.83 -6.97
CA PHE A 88 38.45 -24.43 -8.06
C PHE A 88 39.15 -23.93 -9.35
N LYS A 89 40.49 -23.96 -9.42
CA LYS A 89 41.24 -23.55 -10.61
C LYS A 89 40.86 -24.32 -11.88
N LYS A 90 40.47 -25.58 -11.73
CA LYS A 90 40.08 -26.47 -12.83
C LYS A 90 38.58 -26.63 -12.98
N CYS A 91 37.79 -26.02 -12.14
CA CYS A 91 36.35 -26.09 -12.17
C CYS A 91 35.78 -25.52 -13.49
N LYS A 92 34.73 -26.14 -14.02
CA LYS A 92 34.07 -25.73 -15.28
C LYS A 92 33.15 -24.51 -15.14
N SER A 93 32.95 -24.01 -13.93
CA SER A 93 32.11 -22.86 -13.69
C SER A 93 32.69 -21.58 -14.27
N LYS A 94 32.01 -21.02 -15.27
CA LYS A 94 32.40 -19.75 -15.89
C LYS A 94 32.43 -18.59 -14.89
N ILE A 95 31.56 -18.62 -13.90
CA ILE A 95 31.47 -17.58 -12.86
C ILE A 95 32.71 -17.61 -11.99
N ILE A 96 33.10 -18.79 -11.52
CA ILE A 96 34.29 -18.99 -10.68
C ILE A 96 35.55 -18.68 -11.48
N GLN A 97 35.66 -19.18 -12.72
CA GLN A 97 36.80 -18.91 -13.58
C GLN A 97 36.99 -17.42 -13.88
N ASN A 98 35.89 -16.68 -14.08
CA ASN A 98 35.96 -15.24 -14.29
C ASN A 98 36.37 -14.49 -13.00
N ALA A 99 35.99 -14.98 -11.85
CA ALA A 99 36.41 -14.42 -10.56
C ALA A 99 37.94 -14.63 -10.36
N ILE A 100 38.44 -15.84 -10.61
CA ILE A 100 39.86 -16.16 -10.51
C ILE A 100 40.70 -15.30 -11.49
N LYS A 101 40.23 -15.12 -12.74
CA LYS A 101 40.88 -14.22 -13.71
C LYS A 101 40.94 -12.76 -13.25
N LYS A 102 40.04 -12.33 -12.40
CA LYS A 102 40.02 -11.01 -11.77
C LYS A 102 40.79 -10.95 -10.44
N ASN A 103 41.63 -11.94 -10.15
CA ASN A 103 42.39 -12.08 -8.90
C ASN A 103 41.49 -12.08 -7.64
N GLN A 104 40.26 -12.55 -7.76
CA GLN A 104 39.41 -12.77 -6.60
C GLN A 104 39.73 -14.12 -5.98
N LYS A 105 39.59 -14.19 -4.66
CA LYS A 105 39.68 -15.42 -3.88
C LYS A 105 38.34 -16.17 -3.88
N ILE A 106 38.43 -17.48 -3.92
CA ILE A 106 37.27 -18.35 -3.73
C ILE A 106 37.33 -18.87 -2.30
N VAL A 107 36.32 -18.55 -1.50
CA VAL A 107 36.22 -18.94 -0.10
C VAL A 107 35.05 -19.87 0.10
N GLY A 108 35.31 -21.01 0.71
CA GLY A 108 34.31 -21.94 1.20
C GLY A 108 34.01 -21.66 2.67
N ILE A 109 32.73 -21.70 3.04
CA ILE A 109 32.25 -21.45 4.39
C ILE A 109 31.31 -22.59 4.77
N SER A 110 31.57 -23.28 5.88
CA SER A 110 30.68 -24.32 6.40
C SER A 110 29.76 -23.78 7.49
N PHE A 111 28.57 -24.34 7.55
CA PHE A 111 27.53 -24.03 8.55
C PHE A 111 27.02 -25.36 9.13
N ARG A 112 27.32 -25.62 10.39
CA ARG A 112 26.96 -26.87 11.04
C ARG A 112 25.44 -27.00 11.17
N ASN A 113 24.94 -28.21 10.91
CA ASN A 113 23.51 -28.55 10.96
C ASN A 113 22.60 -27.76 10.03
N MET A 114 23.11 -27.08 8.96
CA MET A 114 22.34 -26.24 8.04
C MET A 114 22.02 -26.89 6.68
N SER A 115 22.12 -28.21 6.58
CA SER A 115 21.77 -28.93 5.34
C SER A 115 20.30 -28.65 4.94
N GLY A 116 20.07 -28.27 3.69
CA GLY A 116 18.74 -27.96 3.15
C GLY A 116 18.16 -26.59 3.54
N MET A 117 18.83 -25.83 4.41
CA MET A 117 18.29 -24.56 4.90
C MET A 117 18.41 -23.40 3.93
N PHE A 118 19.48 -23.33 3.15
CA PHE A 118 19.64 -22.28 2.15
C PHE A 118 18.64 -22.40 0.99
N GLY A 119 18.29 -23.66 0.64
CA GLY A 119 17.33 -24.00 -0.39
C GLY A 119 15.88 -24.02 0.07
N TYR A 120 15.63 -24.07 1.38
CA TYR A 120 14.27 -24.11 1.91
C TYR A 120 13.46 -22.88 1.46
N SER A 121 12.37 -23.15 0.74
CA SER A 121 11.51 -22.14 0.13
C SER A 121 10.07 -22.29 0.65
N PRO A 122 9.69 -21.55 1.69
CA PRO A 122 8.31 -21.59 2.20
C PRO A 122 7.28 -21.02 1.23
N TYR A 123 7.71 -20.19 0.29
CA TYR A 123 6.97 -19.67 -0.84
C TYR A 123 7.88 -19.58 -2.06
N GLU A 124 7.32 -19.63 -3.26
CA GLU A 124 8.06 -19.56 -4.50
C GLU A 124 8.97 -18.32 -4.53
N GLY A 125 10.24 -18.52 -4.83
CA GLY A 125 11.24 -17.45 -4.91
C GLY A 125 11.70 -16.86 -3.58
N ILE A 126 11.20 -17.34 -2.41
CA ILE A 126 11.56 -16.82 -1.09
C ILE A 126 12.34 -17.90 -0.32
N ARG A 127 13.63 -17.71 -0.15
CA ARG A 127 14.55 -18.64 0.48
C ARG A 127 15.74 -17.92 1.10
N LEU A 128 16.36 -18.55 2.11
CA LEU A 128 17.51 -18.01 2.81
C LEU A 128 18.69 -17.73 1.87
N GLY A 129 18.96 -18.63 0.93
CA GLY A 129 20.02 -18.45 -0.06
C GLY A 129 19.85 -17.20 -0.91
N LYS A 130 18.59 -16.83 -1.29
CA LYS A 130 18.31 -15.59 -2.03
C LYS A 130 18.57 -14.35 -1.16
N GLU A 131 18.18 -14.36 0.11
CA GLU A 131 18.43 -13.25 1.05
C GLU A 131 19.93 -13.00 1.22
N VAL A 132 20.71 -14.06 1.38
CA VAL A 132 22.17 -13.98 1.47
C VAL A 132 22.77 -13.49 0.13
N ALA A 133 22.32 -14.01 -1.00
CA ALA A 133 22.81 -13.60 -2.32
C ALA A 133 22.52 -12.12 -2.62
N GLU A 134 21.36 -11.60 -2.20
CA GLU A 134 21.03 -10.18 -2.35
C GLU A 134 21.91 -9.30 -1.45
N LEU A 135 22.17 -9.73 -0.22
CA LEU A 135 23.04 -9.02 0.71
C LEU A 135 24.47 -8.88 0.17
N VAL A 136 25.07 -9.96 -0.35
CA VAL A 136 26.46 -9.91 -0.84
C VAL A 136 26.61 -9.04 -2.09
N ARG A 137 25.55 -8.92 -2.90
CA ARG A 137 25.55 -7.99 -4.06
C ARG A 137 25.65 -6.53 -3.64
N PHE A 138 25.14 -6.16 -2.48
CA PHE A 138 25.32 -4.82 -1.92
C PHE A 138 26.80 -4.46 -1.71
N PHE A 139 27.64 -5.45 -1.39
CA PHE A 139 29.09 -5.27 -1.27
C PHE A 139 29.84 -5.34 -2.61
N GLY A 140 29.11 -5.40 -3.73
CA GLY A 140 29.67 -5.48 -5.08
C GLY A 140 30.15 -6.88 -5.47
N ILE A 141 29.68 -7.92 -4.77
CA ILE A 141 29.98 -9.31 -5.06
C ILE A 141 28.87 -9.90 -5.92
N GLY A 142 29.21 -10.70 -6.94
CA GLY A 142 28.25 -11.21 -7.92
C GLY A 142 27.18 -12.13 -7.35
N GLY A 143 27.44 -12.78 -6.23
CA GLY A 143 26.52 -13.71 -5.54
C GLY A 143 27.30 -14.77 -4.76
N VAL A 144 26.56 -15.73 -4.24
CA VAL A 144 27.08 -16.91 -3.54
C VAL A 144 26.46 -18.17 -4.16
N PHE A 145 27.18 -19.29 -4.12
CA PHE A 145 26.60 -20.61 -4.32
C PHE A 145 26.38 -21.27 -2.98
N HIS A 146 25.31 -22.02 -2.82
CA HIS A 146 25.04 -22.76 -1.59
C HIS A 146 24.88 -24.27 -1.84
N SER A 147 25.09 -25.07 -0.79
CA SER A 147 25.05 -26.53 -0.84
C SER A 147 23.81 -27.10 -1.52
N ASP A 148 22.67 -26.46 -1.31
CA ASP A 148 21.38 -27.01 -1.72
C ASP A 148 21.03 -26.75 -3.19
N GLU A 149 21.81 -25.95 -3.89
CA GLU A 149 21.64 -25.72 -5.34
C GLU A 149 22.72 -26.41 -6.17
N LEU A 150 23.75 -26.96 -5.54
CA LEU A 150 24.83 -27.67 -6.19
C LEU A 150 24.56 -29.20 -6.20
N PRO A 151 25.02 -29.95 -7.23
CA PRO A 151 25.86 -29.53 -8.35
C PRO A 151 25.09 -28.77 -9.41
N ASN A 152 25.59 -27.60 -9.79
CA ASN A 152 25.02 -26.78 -10.84
C ASN A 152 26.05 -25.71 -11.31
N TYR A 153 25.74 -24.89 -12.28
CA TYR A 153 26.51 -23.74 -12.75
C TYR A 153 27.96 -24.09 -13.17
N GLY A 154 28.21 -25.34 -13.53
CA GLY A 154 29.55 -25.84 -13.91
C GLY A 154 30.41 -26.24 -12.71
N VAL A 155 29.87 -26.35 -11.53
CA VAL A 155 30.47 -27.01 -10.36
C VAL A 155 30.02 -28.46 -10.39
N GLU A 156 30.95 -29.39 -10.42
CA GLU A 156 30.71 -30.84 -10.54
C GLU A 156 30.75 -31.51 -9.14
N ASN A 157 30.24 -32.73 -9.05
CA ASN A 157 30.27 -33.49 -7.82
C ASN A 157 31.68 -33.66 -7.25
N SER A 158 32.69 -33.88 -8.12
CA SER A 158 34.07 -33.96 -7.70
C SER A 158 34.57 -32.70 -6.99
N ASP A 159 34.20 -31.51 -7.51
CA ASP A 159 34.57 -30.24 -6.87
C ASP A 159 33.91 -30.09 -5.48
N ILE A 160 32.65 -30.58 -5.35
CA ILE A 160 31.90 -30.58 -4.09
C ILE A 160 32.51 -31.56 -3.09
N ASP A 161 32.87 -32.76 -3.52
CA ASP A 161 33.49 -33.77 -2.65
C ASP A 161 34.85 -33.30 -2.11
N ASP A 162 35.64 -32.65 -2.93
CA ASP A 162 36.92 -32.09 -2.49
C ASP A 162 36.73 -30.88 -1.58
N LEU A 163 35.68 -30.03 -1.85
CA LEU A 163 35.33 -28.95 -0.96
C LEU A 163 34.87 -29.46 0.41
N LYS A 164 34.02 -30.50 0.46
CA LYS A 164 33.53 -31.11 1.71
C LYS A 164 34.67 -31.64 2.55
N LYS A 165 35.63 -32.33 1.94
CA LYS A 165 36.86 -32.81 2.62
C LYS A 165 37.67 -31.64 3.18
N THR A 166 37.84 -30.59 2.38
CA THR A 166 38.66 -29.42 2.74
C THR A 166 38.05 -28.65 3.92
N LEU A 167 36.72 -28.51 3.95
CA LEU A 167 35.99 -27.79 5.00
C LEU A 167 35.52 -28.68 6.16
N ASP A 168 35.82 -29.99 6.12
CA ASP A 168 35.36 -30.96 7.12
C ASP A 168 33.83 -30.95 7.30
N ILE A 169 33.09 -31.01 6.15
CA ILE A 169 31.64 -30.95 6.09
C ILE A 169 31.04 -32.35 6.24
N ASN A 170 30.11 -32.48 7.18
CA ASN A 170 29.30 -33.68 7.38
C ASN A 170 27.97 -33.61 6.61
N ASP A 171 27.24 -34.73 6.53
CA ASP A 171 25.97 -34.81 5.79
C ASP A 171 24.86 -33.87 6.30
N GLY A 172 24.91 -33.49 7.59
CA GLY A 172 23.99 -32.55 8.21
C GLY A 172 24.32 -31.06 7.97
N ASP A 173 25.50 -30.78 7.43
CA ASP A 173 26.00 -29.40 7.31
C ASP A 173 25.65 -28.77 5.98
N GLY A 174 25.48 -27.44 5.98
CA GLY A 174 25.39 -26.62 4.79
C GLY A 174 26.71 -25.91 4.50
N PHE A 175 26.89 -25.41 3.28
CA PHE A 175 28.02 -24.56 2.93
C PHE A 175 27.67 -23.50 1.91
N LEU A 176 28.51 -22.45 1.88
CA LEU A 176 28.51 -21.41 0.85
C LEU A 176 29.85 -21.36 0.15
N ILE A 177 29.85 -21.00 -1.12
CA ILE A 177 31.04 -20.65 -1.90
C ILE A 177 30.91 -19.20 -2.33
N LEU A 178 31.88 -18.37 -1.93
CA LEU A 178 31.93 -16.94 -2.18
C LEU A 178 33.16 -16.60 -3.01
N ALA A 179 32.99 -15.83 -4.07
CA ALA A 179 34.10 -15.26 -4.87
C ALA A 179 34.19 -13.75 -4.60
N ALA A 180 35.28 -13.31 -3.96
CA ALA A 180 35.43 -11.91 -3.55
C ALA A 180 36.88 -11.42 -3.58
N PRO A 181 37.15 -10.11 -3.71
CA PRO A 181 38.44 -9.50 -3.42
C PRO A 181 38.82 -9.80 -1.93
N GLU A 182 40.11 -10.06 -1.72
CA GLU A 182 40.62 -10.50 -0.40
C GLU A 182 40.26 -9.54 0.72
N GLU A 183 40.34 -8.25 0.47
CA GLU A 183 40.04 -7.19 1.43
C GLU A 183 38.55 -7.12 1.85
N LYS A 184 37.65 -7.72 1.06
CA LYS A 184 36.20 -7.74 1.36
C LYS A 184 35.71 -9.00 2.06
N ILE A 185 36.50 -10.09 2.01
CA ILE A 185 36.06 -11.42 2.44
C ILE A 185 35.59 -11.42 3.89
N GLY A 186 36.42 -10.89 4.80
CA GLY A 186 36.07 -10.87 6.23
C GLY A 186 34.74 -10.15 6.48
N VAL A 187 34.62 -8.91 6.02
CA VAL A 187 33.43 -8.10 6.22
C VAL A 187 32.18 -8.76 5.65
N VAL A 188 32.27 -9.35 4.45
CA VAL A 188 31.11 -9.96 3.79
C VAL A 188 30.66 -11.23 4.51
N ILE A 189 31.58 -12.06 4.97
CA ILE A 189 31.28 -13.28 5.73
C ILE A 189 30.60 -12.90 7.05
N ASP A 190 31.14 -11.93 7.79
CA ASP A 190 30.56 -11.45 9.03
C ASP A 190 29.13 -10.93 8.82
N GLN A 191 28.90 -10.21 7.71
CA GLN A 191 27.55 -9.72 7.36
C GLN A 191 26.59 -10.86 6.98
N ILE A 192 27.06 -11.92 6.32
CA ILE A 192 26.25 -13.12 6.06
C ILE A 192 25.81 -13.77 7.37
N ILE A 193 26.76 -13.96 8.28
CA ILE A 193 26.49 -14.58 9.60
C ILE A 193 25.50 -13.74 10.39
N LEU A 194 25.75 -12.43 10.52
CA LEU A 194 24.85 -11.49 11.18
C LEU A 194 23.45 -11.49 10.57
N ARG A 195 23.33 -11.62 9.24
CA ARG A 195 22.04 -11.70 8.56
C ARG A 195 21.29 -12.97 8.94
N ILE A 196 21.96 -14.11 8.96
CA ILE A 196 21.36 -15.41 9.34
C ILE A 196 20.93 -15.38 10.81
N GLU A 197 21.79 -14.87 11.70
CA GLU A 197 21.48 -14.70 13.12
C GLU A 197 20.31 -13.77 13.35
N TYR A 198 20.26 -12.65 12.63
CA TYR A 198 19.14 -11.72 12.71
C TYR A 198 17.83 -12.39 12.30
N ILE A 199 17.84 -13.13 11.17
CA ILE A 199 16.64 -13.87 10.72
C ILE A 199 16.23 -14.92 11.75
N ARG A 200 17.19 -15.63 12.36
CA ARG A 200 16.90 -16.61 13.40
C ARG A 200 16.23 -15.99 14.62
N ASN A 201 16.74 -14.88 15.11
CA ASN A 201 16.35 -14.29 16.39
C ASN A 201 15.15 -13.33 16.24
N GLU A 202 15.18 -12.47 15.22
CA GLU A 202 14.24 -11.36 15.02
C GLU A 202 13.26 -11.60 13.85
N GLY A 203 13.54 -12.57 12.99
CA GLY A 203 12.70 -12.97 11.86
C GLY A 203 12.91 -12.10 10.62
N ILE A 204 12.40 -10.89 10.58
CA ILE A 204 12.41 -10.06 9.37
C ILE A 204 13.45 -8.94 9.51
N PRO A 205 14.54 -8.95 8.72
CA PRO A 205 15.53 -7.88 8.75
C PRO A 205 14.95 -6.53 8.32
N ILE A 206 15.27 -5.47 9.06
CA ILE A 206 14.78 -4.11 8.81
C ILE A 206 15.56 -3.50 7.65
N ASP A 207 15.01 -3.66 6.46
CA ASP A 207 15.64 -3.25 5.21
C ASP A 207 14.87 -2.11 4.52
N THR A 208 15.60 -1.34 3.70
CA THR A 208 15.03 -0.61 2.57
C THR A 208 15.23 -1.48 1.33
N ARG A 209 14.17 -1.72 0.57
CA ARG A 209 14.18 -2.57 -0.61
C ARG A 209 13.87 -1.77 -1.88
N LEU A 210 14.16 -2.32 -3.03
CA LEU A 210 13.89 -1.74 -4.34
C LEU A 210 12.89 -2.62 -5.09
N ALA A 211 11.82 -2.03 -5.62
CA ALA A 211 10.90 -2.71 -6.51
C ALA A 211 11.55 -3.04 -7.85
N THR A 212 11.26 -4.22 -8.39
CA THR A 212 11.66 -4.62 -9.75
C THR A 212 10.47 -4.48 -10.70
N GLN A 213 10.73 -4.45 -12.00
CA GLN A 213 9.68 -4.41 -13.02
C GLN A 213 8.71 -5.59 -12.93
N SER A 214 9.19 -6.76 -12.45
CA SER A 214 8.35 -7.95 -12.25
C SER A 214 7.46 -7.89 -11.01
N GLY A 215 7.58 -6.84 -10.16
CA GLY A 215 6.87 -6.72 -8.90
C GLY A 215 7.58 -7.39 -7.71
N GLU A 216 8.75 -8.01 -7.91
CA GLU A 216 9.57 -8.49 -6.79
C GLU A 216 10.27 -7.33 -6.08
N THR A 217 10.71 -7.56 -4.84
CA THR A 217 11.57 -6.63 -4.11
C THR A 217 12.98 -7.18 -3.97
N LYS A 218 13.99 -6.31 -4.02
CA LYS A 218 15.41 -6.65 -3.81
C LYS A 218 15.98 -5.82 -2.68
N PHE A 219 16.94 -6.39 -1.94
CA PHE A 219 17.68 -5.67 -0.91
C PHE A 219 18.41 -4.46 -1.53
N LEU A 220 18.15 -3.27 -0.99
CA LEU A 220 18.81 -2.04 -1.41
C LEU A 220 19.89 -1.62 -0.40
N ARG A 221 19.51 -1.57 0.87
CA ARG A 221 20.40 -1.20 2.00
C ARG A 221 19.72 -1.51 3.33
N PRO A 222 20.43 -1.58 4.44
CA PRO A 222 19.81 -1.53 5.77
C PRO A 222 18.99 -0.26 5.92
N ARG A 223 17.86 -0.35 6.58
CA ARG A 223 17.06 0.86 6.89
C ARG A 223 17.85 1.75 7.84
N PRO A 224 17.96 3.06 7.57
CA PRO A 224 18.60 3.98 8.50
C PRO A 224 17.87 3.93 9.85
N GLY A 225 18.63 3.68 10.91
CA GLY A 225 18.09 3.73 12.27
C GLY A 225 17.82 5.17 12.73
N ALA A 226 17.28 5.30 13.95
CA ALA A 226 16.96 6.58 14.60
C ALA A 226 18.11 7.59 14.61
N ALA A 227 19.36 7.11 14.55
CA ALA A 227 20.56 7.97 14.47
C ALA A 227 20.64 8.87 13.21
N ARG A 228 19.81 8.61 12.18
CA ARG A 228 19.70 9.48 11.00
C ARG A 228 18.54 10.48 11.06
N MET A 229 17.69 10.37 12.06
CA MET A 229 16.64 11.35 12.32
C MET A 229 17.20 12.35 13.33
N TYR A 230 17.60 13.51 12.83
CA TYR A 230 17.99 14.61 13.70
C TYR A 230 16.72 15.20 14.34
N PRO A 231 16.78 15.57 15.63
CA PRO A 231 15.77 16.46 16.17
C PRO A 231 15.73 17.73 15.32
N GLU A 232 14.54 18.23 15.05
CA GLU A 232 14.39 19.52 14.38
C GLU A 232 15.01 20.60 15.27
N THR A 233 16.00 21.31 14.76
CA THR A 233 16.74 22.33 15.53
C THR A 233 16.11 23.70 15.43
N ASP A 234 15.30 23.95 14.39
CA ASP A 234 14.71 25.24 14.10
C ASP A 234 13.31 25.40 14.74
N ILE A 235 12.73 24.31 15.21
CA ILE A 235 11.43 24.29 15.89
C ILE A 235 11.64 23.84 17.33
N PRO A 236 11.26 24.65 18.32
CA PRO A 236 11.35 24.25 19.72
C PRO A 236 10.42 23.08 20.02
N PRO A 237 10.72 22.23 21.02
CA PRO A 237 9.85 21.15 21.42
C PRO A 237 8.44 21.65 21.76
N ILE A 238 7.45 21.04 21.15
CA ILE A 238 6.04 21.31 21.45
C ILE A 238 5.66 20.43 22.64
N ILE A 239 5.31 21.07 23.76
CA ILE A 239 4.85 20.36 24.96
C ILE A 239 3.32 20.27 24.90
N ILE A 240 2.83 19.05 24.73
CA ILE A 240 1.38 18.78 24.79
C ILE A 240 1.00 18.63 26.26
N SER A 241 0.15 19.51 26.76
CA SER A 241 -0.36 19.43 28.12
C SER A 241 -1.38 18.29 28.27
N LYS A 242 -1.58 17.84 29.51
CA LYS A 242 -2.58 16.80 29.77
C LYS A 242 -4.00 17.28 29.42
N THR A 243 -4.30 18.56 29.60
CA THR A 243 -5.58 19.17 29.23
C THR A 243 -5.80 19.13 27.72
N GLU A 244 -4.82 19.47 26.91
CA GLU A 244 -4.91 19.39 25.44
C GLU A 244 -5.10 17.94 24.98
N LEU A 245 -4.43 16.98 25.65
CA LEU A 245 -4.61 15.57 25.34
C LEU A 245 -6.02 15.08 25.70
N ASP A 246 -6.51 15.44 26.91
CA ASP A 246 -7.84 15.08 27.36
C ASP A 246 -8.92 15.72 26.45
N ASP A 247 -8.73 16.98 26.04
CA ASP A 247 -9.62 17.66 25.10
C ASP A 247 -9.60 16.97 23.71
N ALA A 248 -8.44 16.57 23.22
CA ALA A 248 -8.32 15.82 21.96
C ALA A 248 -9.03 14.47 22.04
N VAL A 249 -8.85 13.73 23.13
CA VAL A 249 -9.51 12.43 23.37
C VAL A 249 -11.03 12.58 23.44
N ASN A 250 -11.52 13.61 24.12
CA ASN A 250 -12.96 13.87 24.24
C ASN A 250 -13.62 14.33 22.94
N ASN A 251 -12.82 14.88 22.02
CA ASN A 251 -13.28 15.38 20.72
C ASN A 251 -12.86 14.48 19.54
N ILE A 252 -12.46 13.22 19.81
CA ILE A 252 -12.17 12.27 18.73
C ILE A 252 -13.45 12.07 17.91
N PRO A 253 -13.42 12.37 16.60
CA PRO A 253 -14.57 12.11 15.74
C PRO A 253 -14.85 10.61 15.67
N LYS A 254 -16.12 10.26 15.45
CA LYS A 254 -16.51 8.87 15.23
C LYS A 254 -15.72 8.27 14.07
N SER A 255 -15.46 6.97 14.15
CA SER A 255 -14.86 6.26 13.03
C SER A 255 -15.77 6.31 11.80
N TRP A 256 -15.21 6.10 10.62
CA TRP A 256 -15.98 6.02 9.37
C TRP A 256 -17.08 4.95 9.49
N ASP A 257 -16.73 3.75 9.96
CA ASP A 257 -17.68 2.64 10.13
C ASP A 257 -18.82 2.98 11.08
N ASP A 258 -18.53 3.67 12.19
CA ASP A 258 -19.56 4.06 13.16
C ASP A 258 -20.47 5.16 12.59
N SER A 259 -19.90 6.10 11.85
CA SER A 259 -20.67 7.16 11.17
C SER A 259 -21.62 6.60 10.13
N ILE A 260 -21.19 5.62 9.33
CA ILE A 260 -22.05 4.93 8.37
C ILE A 260 -23.16 4.14 9.08
N LYS A 261 -22.85 3.43 10.16
CA LYS A 261 -23.86 2.72 10.96
C LYS A 261 -24.88 3.67 11.58
N ASP A 262 -24.44 4.83 12.04
CA ASP A 262 -25.34 5.87 12.57
C ASP A 262 -26.30 6.37 11.48
N LEU A 263 -25.82 6.63 10.27
CA LEU A 263 -26.65 7.03 9.12
C LEU A 263 -27.71 5.97 8.78
N GLN A 264 -27.31 4.70 8.77
CA GLN A 264 -28.21 3.58 8.52
C GLN A 264 -29.26 3.45 9.63
N THR A 265 -28.87 3.63 10.89
CA THR A 265 -29.76 3.44 12.05
C THR A 265 -30.68 4.63 12.26
N LYS A 266 -30.13 5.86 12.23
CA LYS A 266 -30.88 7.10 12.53
C LYS A 266 -31.83 7.49 11.41
N TYR A 267 -31.37 7.36 10.15
CA TYR A 267 -32.10 7.83 8.98
C TYR A 267 -32.61 6.70 8.07
N GLN A 268 -32.36 5.43 8.43
CA GLN A 268 -32.77 4.24 7.69
C GLN A 268 -32.27 4.21 6.24
N LEU A 269 -31.08 4.79 6.01
CA LEU A 269 -30.44 4.77 4.70
C LEU A 269 -29.84 3.38 4.44
N ASN A 270 -29.80 2.96 3.15
CA ASN A 270 -29.05 1.78 2.79
C ASN A 270 -27.54 2.07 2.83
N LEU A 271 -26.70 1.01 2.84
CA LEU A 271 -25.25 1.14 2.94
C LEU A 271 -24.67 2.08 1.87
N GLN A 272 -24.98 1.82 0.61
CA GLN A 272 -24.46 2.60 -0.51
C GLN A 272 -24.76 4.11 -0.42
N LEU A 273 -25.98 4.46 -0.05
CA LEU A 273 -26.38 5.85 0.06
C LEU A 273 -25.77 6.52 1.30
N SER A 274 -25.56 5.75 2.39
CA SER A 274 -24.86 6.23 3.58
C SER A 274 -23.39 6.56 3.28
N GLU A 275 -22.71 5.68 2.55
CA GLU A 275 -21.32 5.90 2.11
C GLU A 275 -21.20 7.10 1.17
N GLN A 276 -22.06 7.17 0.15
CA GLN A 276 -22.07 8.31 -0.79
C GLN A 276 -22.35 9.64 -0.09
N LEU A 277 -23.26 9.65 0.86
CA LEU A 277 -23.61 10.87 1.59
C LEU A 277 -22.48 11.30 2.52
N PHE A 278 -21.88 10.36 3.26
CA PHE A 278 -20.79 10.64 4.18
C PHE A 278 -19.55 11.19 3.46
N ASP A 279 -19.23 10.63 2.28
CA ASP A 279 -18.09 11.06 1.45
C ASP A 279 -18.40 12.33 0.65
N SER A 280 -19.64 12.81 0.66
CA SER A 280 -20.04 14.01 -0.09
C SER A 280 -19.84 15.30 0.72
N ASN A 281 -19.77 16.42 0.00
CA ASN A 281 -19.79 17.75 0.62
C ASN A 281 -21.19 18.15 1.16
N TYR A 282 -22.18 17.26 1.04
CA TYR A 282 -23.57 17.52 1.43
C TYR A 282 -23.96 16.93 2.78
N PHE A 283 -23.06 16.26 3.48
CA PHE A 283 -23.37 15.61 4.76
C PHE A 283 -23.95 16.56 5.79
N GLU A 284 -23.28 17.68 6.06
CA GLU A 284 -23.78 18.70 7.00
C GLU A 284 -25.10 19.33 6.55
N LEU A 285 -25.27 19.51 5.24
CA LEU A 285 -26.50 20.06 4.67
C LEU A 285 -27.67 19.08 4.84
N PHE A 286 -27.41 17.79 4.62
CA PHE A 286 -28.37 16.73 4.84
C PHE A 286 -28.88 16.71 6.31
N GLU A 287 -27.97 16.78 7.28
CA GLU A 287 -28.37 16.82 8.70
C GLU A 287 -29.25 18.06 8.97
N LYS A 288 -28.85 19.23 8.51
CA LYS A 288 -29.65 20.47 8.66
C LYS A 288 -31.05 20.38 8.03
N ILE A 289 -31.17 19.74 6.88
CA ILE A 289 -32.47 19.58 6.19
C ILE A 289 -33.35 18.58 6.99
N THR A 290 -32.78 17.44 7.37
CA THR A 290 -33.54 16.42 8.12
C THR A 290 -33.96 16.86 9.54
N GLU A 291 -33.21 17.79 10.13
CA GLU A 291 -33.61 18.43 11.41
C GLU A 291 -34.72 19.45 11.24
N LYS A 292 -34.74 20.18 10.12
CA LYS A 292 -35.70 21.26 9.87
C LYS A 292 -36.98 20.83 9.16
N THR A 293 -36.96 19.68 8.52
CA THR A 293 -38.09 19.17 7.72
C THR A 293 -38.40 17.72 8.06
N LYS A 294 -39.66 17.31 7.83
CA LYS A 294 -40.11 15.92 7.98
C LYS A 294 -40.06 15.15 6.64
N VAL A 295 -39.37 15.70 5.65
CA VAL A 295 -39.17 15.02 4.36
C VAL A 295 -38.40 13.73 4.58
N ASN A 296 -38.77 12.68 3.85
CA ASN A 296 -38.14 11.37 3.97
C ASN A 296 -36.61 11.48 3.75
N PRO A 297 -35.76 11.07 4.73
CA PRO A 297 -34.32 11.21 4.66
C PRO A 297 -33.70 10.53 3.45
N THR A 298 -34.24 9.36 3.03
CA THR A 298 -33.75 8.65 1.84
C THR A 298 -33.94 9.48 0.57
N PHE A 299 -35.06 10.20 0.48
CA PHE A 299 -35.31 11.11 -0.65
C PHE A 299 -34.34 12.30 -0.63
N VAL A 300 -34.14 12.92 0.53
CA VAL A 300 -33.17 14.03 0.69
C VAL A 300 -31.78 13.58 0.27
N ALA A 301 -31.29 12.45 0.81
CA ALA A 301 -29.98 11.91 0.48
C ALA A 301 -29.85 11.57 -1.02
N SER A 302 -30.89 10.98 -1.62
CA SER A 302 -30.89 10.66 -3.06
C SER A 302 -30.82 11.92 -3.93
N VAL A 303 -31.52 12.95 -3.57
CA VAL A 303 -31.45 14.25 -4.32
C VAL A 303 -30.07 14.85 -4.20
N LEU A 304 -29.50 14.91 -2.99
CA LEU A 304 -28.18 15.51 -2.76
C LEU A 304 -27.04 14.74 -3.44
N CYS A 305 -27.07 13.41 -3.36
CA CYS A 305 -25.98 12.57 -3.86
C CYS A 305 -26.16 12.13 -5.32
N SER A 306 -27.39 11.97 -5.79
CA SER A 306 -27.64 11.44 -7.14
C SER A 306 -28.18 12.48 -8.11
N THR A 307 -29.24 13.21 -7.73
CA THR A 307 -29.87 14.17 -8.66
C THR A 307 -28.93 15.31 -9.01
N ILE A 308 -28.29 15.95 -8.00
CA ILE A 308 -27.35 17.05 -8.23
C ILE A 308 -26.16 16.55 -9.05
N THR A 309 -25.59 15.39 -8.71
CA THR A 309 -24.47 14.80 -9.45
C THR A 309 -24.84 14.49 -10.91
N ASN A 310 -26.05 14.01 -11.17
CA ASN A 310 -26.51 13.76 -12.54
C ASN A 310 -26.65 15.06 -13.34
N LEU A 311 -27.15 16.12 -12.73
CA LEU A 311 -27.24 17.43 -13.35
C LEU A 311 -25.85 18.00 -13.68
N GLU A 312 -24.88 17.83 -12.78
CA GLU A 312 -23.47 18.18 -13.03
C GLU A 312 -22.87 17.41 -14.23
N ARG A 313 -23.13 16.09 -14.29
CA ARG A 313 -22.68 15.25 -15.42
C ARG A 313 -23.30 15.67 -16.74
N ASN A 314 -24.47 16.27 -16.72
CA ASN A 314 -25.13 16.86 -17.89
C ASN A 314 -24.57 18.26 -18.26
N GLY A 315 -23.51 18.70 -17.54
CA GLY A 315 -22.80 19.95 -17.86
C GLY A 315 -23.38 21.20 -17.17
N LEU A 316 -24.20 21.03 -16.14
CA LEU A 316 -24.78 22.12 -15.37
C LEU A 316 -23.85 22.54 -14.21
N ASP A 317 -23.87 23.84 -13.85
CA ASP A 317 -22.97 24.36 -12.80
C ASP A 317 -23.63 24.33 -11.42
N SER A 318 -23.25 23.35 -10.60
CA SER A 318 -23.73 23.22 -9.20
C SER A 318 -23.36 24.40 -8.29
N LYS A 319 -22.34 25.19 -8.64
CA LYS A 319 -21.97 26.39 -7.87
C LYS A 319 -23.05 27.44 -7.83
N LEU A 320 -23.94 27.42 -8.81
CA LEU A 320 -25.10 28.32 -8.83
C LEU A 320 -26.19 27.90 -7.85
N LEU A 321 -26.23 26.62 -7.47
CA LEU A 321 -27.23 26.08 -6.56
C LEU A 321 -26.72 26.20 -5.10
N LYS A 322 -27.13 27.26 -4.42
CA LYS A 322 -26.73 27.56 -3.05
C LYS A 322 -27.41 26.62 -2.04
N ASN A 323 -26.73 26.31 -0.93
CA ASN A 323 -27.26 25.47 0.15
C ASN A 323 -28.58 26.01 0.75
N GLU A 324 -28.77 27.34 0.75
CA GLU A 324 -30.00 27.97 1.21
C GLU A 324 -31.18 27.63 0.29
N GLU A 325 -30.95 27.66 -1.02
CA GLU A 325 -32.00 27.33 -1.99
C GLU A 325 -32.34 25.83 -1.97
N ILE A 326 -31.31 24.98 -1.78
CA ILE A 326 -31.55 23.54 -1.56
C ILE A 326 -32.42 23.33 -0.31
N THR A 327 -32.11 23.98 0.81
CA THR A 327 -32.88 23.85 2.05
C THR A 327 -34.31 24.34 1.88
N LYS A 328 -34.50 25.48 1.23
CA LYS A 328 -35.84 26.01 0.93
C LYS A 328 -36.66 25.07 0.02
N THR A 329 -36.02 24.41 -0.93
CA THR A 329 -36.70 23.45 -1.80
C THR A 329 -37.34 22.34 -0.98
N PHE A 330 -36.64 21.79 0.03
CA PHE A 330 -37.21 20.78 0.91
C PHE A 330 -38.25 21.32 1.87
N GLN A 331 -38.17 22.60 2.29
CA GLN A 331 -39.22 23.25 3.05
C GLN A 331 -40.51 23.41 2.23
N PHE A 332 -40.38 23.85 0.96
CA PHE A 332 -41.51 23.96 0.05
C PHE A 332 -42.14 22.61 -0.27
N LEU A 333 -41.32 21.55 -0.32
CA LEU A 333 -41.81 20.18 -0.47
C LEU A 333 -42.61 19.74 0.76
N GLU A 334 -42.16 20.04 1.98
CA GLU A 334 -42.89 19.73 3.23
C GLU A 334 -44.20 20.54 3.32
N GLU A 335 -44.19 21.79 2.87
CA GLU A 335 -45.36 22.66 2.81
C GLU A 335 -46.32 22.32 1.66
N GLU A 336 -46.03 21.24 0.91
CA GLU A 336 -46.82 20.80 -0.27
C GLU A 336 -46.95 21.86 -1.39
N LYS A 337 -46.02 22.83 -1.41
CA LYS A 337 -45.97 23.86 -2.45
C LYS A 337 -45.40 23.36 -3.76
N ILE A 338 -44.63 22.31 -3.71
CA ILE A 338 -44.01 21.62 -4.85
C ILE A 338 -44.13 20.11 -4.71
N ALA A 339 -44.17 19.41 -5.82
CA ALA A 339 -44.11 17.95 -5.87
C ALA A 339 -42.64 17.43 -5.89
N LYS A 340 -42.42 16.18 -5.51
CA LYS A 340 -41.08 15.56 -5.52
C LYS A 340 -40.44 15.60 -6.91
N GLU A 341 -41.23 15.38 -7.94
CA GLU A 341 -40.82 15.35 -9.34
C GLU A 341 -40.35 16.72 -9.83
N SER A 342 -40.81 17.78 -9.17
CA SER A 342 -40.44 19.16 -9.55
C SER A 342 -39.07 19.57 -9.04
N VAL A 343 -38.49 18.83 -8.06
CA VAL A 343 -37.19 19.17 -7.44
C VAL A 343 -36.07 19.19 -8.47
N GLU A 344 -36.00 18.17 -9.33
CA GLU A 344 -34.98 18.08 -10.37
C GLU A 344 -35.12 19.24 -11.37
N ILE A 345 -36.33 19.58 -11.82
CA ILE A 345 -36.60 20.67 -12.77
C ILE A 345 -36.20 22.03 -12.19
N ILE A 346 -36.48 22.24 -10.88
CA ILE A 346 -36.11 23.48 -10.18
C ILE A 346 -34.59 23.60 -10.11
N PHE A 347 -33.91 22.53 -9.73
CA PHE A 347 -32.44 22.54 -9.64
C PHE A 347 -31.80 22.72 -11.03
N GLU A 348 -32.32 22.05 -12.06
CA GLU A 348 -31.84 22.22 -13.42
C GLU A 348 -31.99 23.70 -13.85
N ASN A 349 -33.10 24.35 -13.53
CA ASN A 349 -33.34 25.73 -13.88
C ASN A 349 -32.34 26.70 -13.21
N ILE A 350 -32.04 26.46 -11.91
CA ILE A 350 -31.05 27.26 -11.17
C ILE A 350 -29.64 27.00 -11.69
N MET A 351 -29.26 25.73 -11.83
CA MET A 351 -27.92 25.34 -12.29
C MET A 351 -27.62 25.72 -13.72
N ASN A 352 -28.66 25.97 -14.52
CA ASN A 352 -28.58 26.49 -15.88
C ASN A 352 -28.49 28.03 -15.93
N GLY A 353 -28.54 28.71 -14.78
CA GLY A 353 -28.49 30.16 -14.66
C GLY A 353 -29.75 30.88 -15.12
N LYS A 354 -30.86 30.17 -15.36
CA LYS A 354 -32.14 30.76 -15.76
C LYS A 354 -32.90 31.40 -14.58
N SER A 355 -32.59 30.95 -13.37
CA SER A 355 -33.15 31.49 -12.13
C SER A 355 -32.07 31.50 -11.04
N HIS A 356 -32.22 32.39 -10.06
CA HIS A 356 -31.29 32.50 -8.93
C HIS A 356 -31.90 32.05 -7.61
N THR A 357 -33.22 31.93 -7.56
CA THR A 357 -33.99 31.50 -6.38
C THR A 357 -34.99 30.43 -6.77
N ILE A 358 -35.47 29.68 -5.75
CA ILE A 358 -36.51 28.67 -5.98
C ILE A 358 -37.81 29.30 -6.46
N GLU A 359 -38.18 30.47 -5.93
CA GLU A 359 -39.40 31.16 -6.31
C GLU A 359 -39.37 31.57 -7.79
N GLU A 360 -38.22 32.08 -8.27
CA GLU A 360 -38.02 32.39 -9.69
C GLU A 360 -38.08 31.12 -10.55
N ALA A 361 -37.46 30.04 -10.09
CA ALA A 361 -37.47 28.76 -10.82
C ALA A 361 -38.89 28.18 -10.94
N MET A 362 -39.68 28.23 -9.87
CA MET A 362 -41.10 27.81 -9.87
C MET A 362 -41.90 28.62 -10.90
N ASN A 363 -41.76 29.96 -10.90
CA ASN A 363 -42.47 30.84 -11.86
C ASN A 363 -42.03 30.54 -13.31
N ASN A 364 -40.73 30.34 -13.55
CA ASN A 364 -40.20 30.10 -14.90
C ASN A 364 -40.59 28.72 -15.45
N THR A 365 -40.83 27.75 -14.57
CA THR A 365 -41.19 26.38 -14.97
C THR A 365 -42.69 26.09 -14.88
N SER A 366 -43.51 27.10 -14.55
CA SER A 366 -44.97 26.98 -14.41
C SER A 366 -45.37 25.84 -13.46
N ILE A 367 -44.54 25.62 -12.43
CA ILE A 367 -44.84 24.65 -11.36
C ILE A 367 -45.89 25.31 -10.44
N GLU A 368 -47.15 24.97 -10.65
CA GLU A 368 -48.25 25.36 -9.78
C GLU A 368 -48.82 24.12 -9.09
N THR A 369 -49.21 24.26 -7.83
CA THR A 369 -50.06 23.28 -7.19
C THR A 369 -51.45 23.35 -7.81
N ILE A 370 -51.88 22.24 -8.41
CA ILE A 370 -53.25 22.12 -8.90
C ILE A 370 -54.12 21.80 -7.74
N ASP A 371 -55.05 22.68 -7.39
CA ASP A 371 -56.05 22.40 -6.36
C ASP A 371 -57.04 21.33 -6.86
N GLU A 372 -57.72 20.69 -5.87
CA GLU A 372 -58.61 19.57 -6.14
C GLU A 372 -59.75 19.95 -7.12
N SER A 373 -60.22 21.20 -7.10
CA SER A 373 -61.26 21.72 -7.99
C SER A 373 -60.79 21.87 -9.43
N LYS A 374 -59.52 22.24 -9.63
CA LYS A 374 -58.87 22.36 -10.93
C LYS A 374 -58.55 20.96 -11.52
N LEU A 375 -58.18 20.02 -10.63
CA LEU A 375 -57.95 18.61 -11.02
C LEU A 375 -59.29 17.95 -11.47
N GLU A 376 -60.39 18.15 -10.71
CA GLU A 376 -61.71 17.69 -11.10
C GLU A 376 -62.18 18.27 -12.47
N SER A 377 -61.88 19.57 -12.69
CA SER A 377 -62.23 20.23 -13.96
C SER A 377 -61.46 19.62 -15.15
N ILE A 378 -60.14 19.39 -14.99
CA ILE A 378 -59.32 18.73 -15.98
C ILE A 378 -59.74 17.27 -16.24
N CYS A 379 -60.04 16.51 -15.16
CA CYS A 379 -60.54 15.17 -15.29
C CYS A 379 -61.89 15.08 -16.01
N LYS A 380 -62.78 16.05 -15.79
CA LYS A 380 -64.05 16.14 -16.51
C LYS A 380 -63.85 16.45 -17.97
N GLU A 381 -62.92 17.34 -18.32
CA GLU A 381 -62.56 17.71 -19.70
C GLU A 381 -61.94 16.57 -20.53
N ILE A 382 -61.26 15.61 -19.84
CA ILE A 382 -60.65 14.47 -20.49
C ILE A 382 -61.64 13.29 -20.65
N VAL A 383 -62.70 13.24 -19.85
CA VAL A 383 -63.68 12.15 -19.88
C VAL A 383 -64.88 12.48 -20.77
N GLU A 384 -65.09 13.74 -21.14
CA GLU A 384 -66.00 14.14 -22.19
C GLU A 384 -65.35 14.03 -23.57
#